data_766d7084776d9142350b61f8a4af99f1
#
_entry.id   766d7084776d9142350b61f8a4af99f1
#
_cell.length_a   1.000
_cell.length_b   1.000
_cell.length_c   1.000
_cell.angle_alpha   90.00
_cell.angle_beta   90.00
_cell.angle_gamma   90.00
#
_symmetry.space_group_name_H-M   'P 1'
#
loop_
_entity.id
_entity.type
_entity.pdbx_description
1 polymer ?
#
loop_
_entity_poly.entity_id
_entity_poly.type
_entity_poly.pdbx_seq_one_letter_code
_entity_poly.pdbx_strand_id
1 'polypeptide(L)'
;MSKYKFNIDNYHAIGHADIEIEGITVIVGSNGCGKSTMSRWLYYIVNTLSVLDSFFFSDFRDVIIKSLEKYSTALDDISNYLDDDKKRFFDHTLSLMTMVTLSNGGVEKLDFYYKRAIGSLDDMLVNFLQKEQNPQQVRRVLNLFGITEQNHVHEDIERNSIQLFSECLQKYENNKKNRPISYLKEKIASVYREKDGFPASISFKEDEVELLVDRLGKIYSLNNAIYIGTPAAISLRQSDRVLMTSLAHKVVHVNEKGSEITGKQELLHSINKMIDGSIVEKENFDAVDLVYHSNNGKDIRIEDIASGFKPLVYMLRLIENGWLTENTLLEIDEPETNLHPQWVV
;
A
#
# COMPACT_ATOMS: atom_id res chain seq x y z
N MET A 1 1.56 -16.57 22.02
CA MET A 1 2.04 -15.44 21.21
C MET A 1 3.22 -15.96 20.42
N SER A 2 3.28 -15.74 19.12
CA SER A 2 4.42 -16.22 18.32
C SER A 2 5.68 -15.46 18.69
N LYS A 3 6.82 -16.14 18.55
CA LYS A 3 8.15 -15.60 18.80
C LYS A 3 8.80 -15.26 17.45
N TYR A 4 9.39 -14.07 17.35
CA TYR A 4 10.08 -13.66 16.15
C TYR A 4 11.56 -13.47 16.41
N LYS A 5 12.39 -13.81 15.42
CA LYS A 5 13.83 -13.51 15.43
C LYS A 5 14.18 -12.71 14.19
N PHE A 6 14.85 -11.61 14.39
CA PHE A 6 15.30 -10.73 13.32
C PHE A 6 16.80 -10.51 13.41
N ASN A 7 17.51 -10.85 12.35
CA ASN A 7 18.97 -10.65 12.25
C ASN A 7 19.30 -9.76 11.07
N ILE A 8 20.28 -8.90 11.27
CA ILE A 8 20.89 -8.08 10.22
C ILE A 8 22.38 -7.90 10.49
N ASP A 9 23.22 -8.12 9.46
CA ASP A 9 24.66 -8.04 9.58
C ASP A 9 25.27 -7.10 8.54
N ASN A 10 26.31 -6.37 8.93
CA ASN A 10 27.14 -5.54 8.08
C ASN A 10 26.32 -4.58 7.19
N TYR A 11 25.37 -3.87 7.81
CA TYR A 11 24.56 -2.90 7.11
C TYR A 11 24.60 -1.52 7.79
N HIS A 12 25.13 -0.51 7.11
CA HIS A 12 25.34 0.85 7.64
C HIS A 12 26.17 0.83 8.96
N ALA A 13 25.60 1.38 10.02
CA ALA A 13 26.23 1.39 11.34
C ALA A 13 26.09 0.07 12.10
N ILE A 14 25.35 -0.90 11.56
CA ILE A 14 25.09 -2.18 12.20
C ILE A 14 26.17 -3.18 11.79
N GLY A 15 27.04 -3.58 12.74
CA GLY A 15 27.97 -4.67 12.52
C GLY A 15 27.27 -6.03 12.59
N HIS A 16 26.52 -6.26 13.69
CA HIS A 16 25.71 -7.44 13.94
C HIS A 16 24.55 -7.07 14.86
N ALA A 17 23.34 -7.50 14.50
CA ALA A 17 22.17 -7.42 15.36
C ALA A 17 21.37 -8.70 15.29
N ASP A 18 21.03 -9.25 16.44
CA ASP A 18 20.16 -10.42 16.63
C ASP A 18 19.12 -10.07 17.69
N ILE A 19 17.85 -10.03 17.28
CA ILE A 19 16.76 -9.57 18.13
C ILE A 19 15.69 -10.64 18.21
N GLU A 20 15.33 -10.99 19.43
CA GLU A 20 14.13 -11.76 19.71
C GLU A 20 12.98 -10.82 20.08
N ILE A 21 11.83 -11.00 19.42
CA ILE A 21 10.64 -10.20 19.64
C ILE A 21 9.55 -11.12 20.20
N GLU A 22 9.22 -10.88 21.47
CA GLU A 22 8.18 -11.60 22.20
C GLU A 22 7.51 -10.61 23.16
N GLY A 23 6.25 -10.26 22.89
CA GLY A 23 5.57 -9.22 23.67
C GLY A 23 6.19 -7.84 23.47
N ILE A 24 6.72 -7.23 24.53
CA ILE A 24 7.38 -5.92 24.49
C ILE A 24 8.90 -6.11 24.41
N THR A 25 9.51 -5.58 23.36
CA THR A 25 10.96 -5.60 23.17
C THR A 25 11.49 -4.17 23.16
N VAL A 26 12.47 -3.87 24.01
CA VAL A 26 13.10 -2.55 24.12
C VAL A 26 14.53 -2.61 23.58
N ILE A 27 14.83 -1.75 22.59
CA ILE A 27 16.15 -1.67 21.96
C ILE A 27 16.85 -0.42 22.43
N VAL A 28 17.95 -0.61 23.14
CA VAL A 28 18.76 0.48 23.75
C VAL A 28 20.14 0.53 23.11
N GLY A 29 20.71 1.72 22.99
CA GLY A 29 22.06 1.90 22.46
C GLY A 29 22.40 3.37 22.23
N SER A 30 23.67 3.66 21.98
CA SER A 30 24.17 5.01 21.70
C SER A 30 23.55 5.60 20.42
N ASN A 31 23.55 6.93 20.29
CA ASN A 31 23.08 7.57 19.08
C ASN A 31 23.98 7.17 17.88
N GLY A 32 23.34 6.90 16.75
CA GLY A 32 24.03 6.50 15.52
C GLY A 32 24.42 5.03 15.42
N CYS A 33 24.12 4.17 16.43
CA CYS A 33 24.46 2.74 16.36
C CYS A 33 23.54 1.90 15.46
N GLY A 34 22.52 2.49 14.82
CA GLY A 34 21.67 1.81 13.85
C GLY A 34 20.30 1.35 14.36
N LYS A 35 19.85 1.75 15.56
CA LYS A 35 18.53 1.38 16.11
C LYS A 35 17.38 1.65 15.15
N SER A 36 17.25 2.90 14.68
CA SER A 36 16.18 3.28 13.74
C SER A 36 16.31 2.61 12.39
N THR A 37 17.53 2.31 11.93
CA THR A 37 17.75 1.55 10.69
C THR A 37 17.22 0.14 10.83
N MET A 38 17.51 -0.51 11.94
CA MET A 38 17.05 -1.87 12.24
C MET A 38 15.53 -1.96 12.37
N SER A 39 14.94 -1.03 13.13
CA SER A 39 13.48 -0.92 13.31
C SER A 39 12.78 -0.73 11.95
N ARG A 40 13.27 0.17 11.11
CA ARG A 40 12.72 0.38 9.75
C ARG A 40 12.78 -0.88 8.89
N TRP A 41 13.88 -1.63 8.91
CA TRP A 41 13.99 -2.86 8.14
C TRP A 41 13.02 -3.93 8.64
N LEU A 42 12.86 -4.07 9.94
CA LEU A 42 11.87 -4.96 10.52
C LEU A 42 10.45 -4.57 10.06
N TYR A 43 10.10 -3.28 10.16
CA TYR A 43 8.84 -2.76 9.64
C TYR A 43 8.66 -3.05 8.14
N TYR A 44 9.65 -2.76 7.30
CA TYR A 44 9.55 -2.98 5.85
C TYR A 44 9.25 -4.43 5.52
N ILE A 45 9.94 -5.35 6.18
CA ILE A 45 9.77 -6.79 5.97
C ILE A 45 8.39 -7.23 6.43
N VAL A 46 8.00 -6.94 7.67
CA VAL A 46 6.73 -7.38 8.22
C VAL A 46 5.56 -6.77 7.45
N ASN A 47 5.61 -5.46 7.20
CA ASN A 47 4.55 -4.77 6.46
C ASN A 47 4.41 -5.30 5.04
N THR A 48 5.53 -5.57 4.33
CA THR A 48 5.46 -6.09 2.96
C THR A 48 5.00 -7.55 2.92
N LEU A 49 5.49 -8.40 3.83
CA LEU A 49 5.10 -9.81 3.90
C LEU A 49 3.61 -9.98 4.26
N SER A 50 3.08 -9.15 5.16
CA SER A 50 1.67 -9.24 5.59
C SER A 50 0.68 -8.90 4.47
N VAL A 51 1.09 -8.07 3.49
CA VAL A 51 0.24 -7.66 2.36
C VAL A 51 0.73 -8.17 1.00
N LEU A 52 1.67 -9.13 0.98
CA LEU A 52 2.36 -9.59 -0.23
C LEU A 52 1.39 -10.08 -1.31
N ASP A 53 0.38 -10.85 -0.94
CA ASP A 53 -0.61 -11.37 -1.88
C ASP A 53 -1.45 -10.22 -2.51
N SER A 54 -1.70 -9.15 -1.75
CA SER A 54 -2.35 -7.94 -2.27
C SER A 54 -1.46 -7.18 -3.24
N PHE A 55 -0.14 -7.15 -3.01
CA PHE A 55 0.81 -6.57 -3.96
C PHE A 55 0.85 -7.36 -5.27
N PHE A 56 0.88 -8.69 -5.23
CA PHE A 56 0.82 -9.50 -6.45
C PHE A 56 -0.42 -9.18 -7.27
N PHE A 57 -1.57 -9.05 -6.60
CA PHE A 57 -2.82 -8.71 -7.27
C PHE A 57 -2.84 -7.28 -7.81
N SER A 58 -2.37 -6.30 -7.05
CA SER A 58 -2.33 -4.91 -7.52
C SER A 58 -1.43 -4.75 -8.73
N ASP A 59 -0.27 -5.40 -8.77
CA ASP A 59 0.62 -5.36 -9.92
C ASP A 59 -0.03 -5.99 -11.17
N PHE A 60 -0.70 -7.12 -10.99
CA PHE A 60 -1.47 -7.75 -12.07
C PHE A 60 -2.56 -6.80 -12.61
N ARG A 61 -3.40 -6.26 -11.72
CA ARG A 61 -4.45 -5.30 -12.06
C ARG A 61 -3.89 -4.07 -12.77
N ASP A 62 -2.82 -3.48 -12.23
CA ASP A 62 -2.23 -2.24 -12.74
C ASP A 62 -1.64 -2.44 -14.15
N VAL A 63 -1.06 -3.61 -14.44
CA VAL A 63 -0.59 -3.95 -15.80
C VAL A 63 -1.77 -4.03 -16.76
N ILE A 64 -2.86 -4.67 -16.36
CA ILE A 64 -4.08 -4.77 -17.17
C ILE A 64 -4.69 -3.39 -17.43
N ILE A 65 -4.81 -2.54 -16.40
CA ILE A 65 -5.34 -1.18 -16.57
C ILE A 65 -4.46 -0.36 -17.50
N LYS A 66 -3.14 -0.34 -17.29
CA LYS A 66 -2.19 0.38 -18.15
C LYS A 66 -2.23 -0.08 -19.61
N SER A 67 -2.52 -1.36 -19.84
CA SER A 67 -2.68 -1.86 -21.20
C SER A 67 -3.89 -1.26 -21.93
N LEU A 68 -4.94 -0.90 -21.20
CA LEU A 68 -6.14 -0.25 -21.73
C LEU A 68 -6.00 1.28 -21.77
N GLU A 69 -5.33 1.89 -20.80
CA GLU A 69 -5.12 3.35 -20.75
C GLU A 69 -4.40 3.89 -21.99
N LYS A 70 -3.46 3.11 -22.55
CA LYS A 70 -2.80 3.49 -23.80
C LYS A 70 -3.78 3.68 -24.96
N TYR A 71 -4.93 3.00 -24.93
CA TYR A 71 -5.97 3.14 -25.93
C TYR A 71 -6.84 4.38 -25.68
N SER A 72 -6.97 4.87 -24.45
CA SER A 72 -7.71 6.09 -24.14
C SER A 72 -7.17 7.29 -24.95
N THR A 73 -5.84 7.43 -25.03
CA THR A 73 -5.20 8.48 -25.84
C THR A 73 -5.51 8.32 -27.34
N ALA A 74 -5.52 7.07 -27.83
CA ALA A 74 -5.87 6.81 -29.22
C ALA A 74 -7.35 7.09 -29.53
N LEU A 75 -8.24 6.86 -28.57
CA LEU A 75 -9.66 7.20 -28.66
C LEU A 75 -9.88 8.72 -28.68
N ASP A 76 -9.04 9.50 -28.00
CA ASP A 76 -9.10 10.97 -28.08
C ASP A 76 -8.80 11.49 -29.49
N ASP A 77 -7.86 10.88 -30.20
CA ASP A 77 -7.54 11.23 -31.61
C ASP A 77 -8.72 11.00 -32.59
N ILE A 78 -9.62 10.11 -32.24
CA ILE A 78 -10.81 9.78 -33.06
C ILE A 78 -12.12 10.25 -32.42
N SER A 79 -12.06 11.13 -31.43
CA SER A 79 -13.23 11.59 -30.67
C SER A 79 -14.40 12.11 -31.53
N ASN A 80 -14.10 12.75 -32.66
CA ASN A 80 -15.13 13.25 -33.60
C ASN A 80 -16.00 12.14 -34.25
N TYR A 81 -15.56 10.89 -34.19
CA TYR A 81 -16.24 9.72 -34.75
C TYR A 81 -16.87 8.84 -33.65
N LEU A 82 -16.57 9.14 -32.39
CA LEU A 82 -17.07 8.37 -31.26
C LEU A 82 -18.42 8.87 -30.78
N ASP A 83 -19.16 7.98 -30.20
CA ASP A 83 -20.32 8.27 -29.37
C ASP A 83 -19.80 8.62 -27.95
N ASP A 84 -20.12 9.80 -27.47
CA ASP A 84 -19.70 10.27 -26.16
C ASP A 84 -20.10 9.31 -25.03
N ASP A 85 -21.25 8.66 -25.13
CA ASP A 85 -21.71 7.71 -24.12
C ASP A 85 -20.86 6.44 -24.09
N LYS A 86 -20.39 5.96 -25.25
CA LYS A 86 -19.49 4.80 -25.33
C LYS A 86 -18.12 5.11 -24.73
N LYS A 87 -17.58 6.31 -25.00
CA LYS A 87 -16.31 6.74 -24.40
C LYS A 87 -16.43 6.87 -22.88
N ARG A 88 -17.47 7.53 -22.38
CA ARG A 88 -17.73 7.63 -20.92
C ARG A 88 -17.88 6.26 -20.28
N PHE A 89 -18.52 5.32 -20.95
CA PHE A 89 -18.65 3.95 -20.47
C PHE A 89 -17.29 3.24 -20.38
N PHE A 90 -16.42 3.41 -21.35
CA PHE A 90 -15.05 2.87 -21.32
C PHE A 90 -14.26 3.44 -20.16
N ASP A 91 -14.21 4.79 -20.03
CA ASP A 91 -13.48 5.47 -18.96
C ASP A 91 -14.03 5.11 -17.57
N HIS A 92 -15.35 5.01 -17.43
CA HIS A 92 -15.97 4.54 -16.18
C HIS A 92 -15.59 3.09 -15.88
N THR A 93 -15.52 2.22 -16.88
CA THR A 93 -15.10 0.83 -16.70
C THR A 93 -13.65 0.74 -16.22
N LEU A 94 -12.73 1.55 -16.76
CA LEU A 94 -11.36 1.66 -16.26
C LEU A 94 -11.32 2.11 -14.78
N SER A 95 -12.12 3.11 -14.44
CA SER A 95 -12.25 3.57 -13.05
C SER A 95 -12.74 2.45 -12.12
N LEU A 96 -13.72 1.65 -12.54
CA LEU A 96 -14.20 0.50 -11.76
C LEU A 96 -13.10 -0.56 -11.57
N MET A 97 -12.25 -0.79 -12.58
CA MET A 97 -11.14 -1.74 -12.48
C MET A 97 -10.12 -1.33 -11.41
N THR A 98 -9.87 -0.03 -11.23
CA THR A 98 -8.94 0.46 -10.20
C THR A 98 -9.42 0.14 -8.78
N MET A 99 -10.73 0.03 -8.58
CA MET A 99 -11.36 -0.27 -7.29
C MET A 99 -11.43 -1.77 -6.99
N VAL A 100 -11.07 -2.65 -7.95
CA VAL A 100 -11.07 -4.10 -7.72
C VAL A 100 -9.94 -4.48 -6.78
N THR A 101 -10.30 -5.17 -5.70
CA THR A 101 -9.35 -5.73 -4.72
C THR A 101 -9.53 -7.24 -4.60
N LEU A 102 -8.56 -7.93 -3.99
CA LEU A 102 -8.68 -9.36 -3.73
C LEU A 102 -9.93 -9.72 -2.93
N SER A 103 -10.30 -8.86 -1.97
CA SER A 103 -11.42 -9.12 -1.06
C SER A 103 -12.80 -9.01 -1.72
N ASN A 104 -12.91 -8.33 -2.86
CA ASN A 104 -14.19 -8.10 -3.55
C ASN A 104 -14.32 -8.83 -4.91
N GLY A 105 -13.77 -10.02 -5.01
CA GLY A 105 -13.88 -10.87 -6.20
C GLY A 105 -12.64 -10.91 -7.10
N GLY A 106 -11.61 -10.14 -6.78
CA GLY A 106 -10.25 -10.27 -7.35
C GLY A 106 -10.20 -10.47 -8.86
N VAL A 107 -9.62 -11.61 -9.27
CA VAL A 107 -9.37 -11.95 -10.68
C VAL A 107 -10.66 -12.00 -11.51
N GLU A 108 -11.72 -12.62 -10.99
CA GLU A 108 -13.00 -12.79 -11.72
C GLU A 108 -13.65 -11.45 -12.03
N LYS A 109 -13.64 -10.54 -11.06
CA LYS A 109 -14.22 -9.20 -11.25
C LYS A 109 -13.38 -8.34 -12.18
N LEU A 110 -12.04 -8.48 -12.10
CA LEU A 110 -11.13 -7.81 -13.03
C LEU A 110 -11.34 -8.31 -14.47
N ASP A 111 -11.45 -9.63 -14.68
CA ASP A 111 -11.74 -10.24 -15.98
C ASP A 111 -13.08 -9.76 -16.55
N PHE A 112 -14.10 -9.68 -15.71
CA PHE A 112 -15.41 -9.17 -16.10
C PHE A 112 -15.35 -7.74 -16.65
N TYR A 113 -14.68 -6.82 -15.91
CA TYR A 113 -14.55 -5.44 -16.37
C TYR A 113 -13.61 -5.32 -17.57
N TYR A 114 -12.55 -6.13 -17.61
CA TYR A 114 -11.64 -6.16 -18.75
C TYR A 114 -12.37 -6.52 -20.05
N LYS A 115 -13.16 -7.59 -20.05
CA LYS A 115 -13.98 -8.00 -21.20
C LYS A 115 -14.96 -6.91 -21.62
N ARG A 116 -15.56 -6.20 -20.68
CA ARG A 116 -16.46 -5.07 -20.99
C ARG A 116 -15.72 -3.90 -21.63
N ALA A 117 -14.52 -3.57 -21.14
CA ALA A 117 -13.69 -2.53 -21.73
C ALA A 117 -13.27 -2.89 -23.15
N ILE A 118 -12.84 -4.12 -23.39
CA ILE A 118 -12.47 -4.61 -24.72
C ILE A 118 -13.67 -4.60 -25.67
N GLY A 119 -14.85 -5.07 -25.26
CA GLY A 119 -16.05 -5.01 -26.09
C GLY A 119 -16.45 -3.58 -26.46
N SER A 120 -16.34 -2.63 -25.51
CA SER A 120 -16.59 -1.21 -25.80
C SER A 120 -15.56 -0.62 -26.77
N LEU A 121 -14.28 -1.02 -26.62
CA LEU A 121 -13.21 -0.60 -27.52
C LEU A 121 -13.42 -1.10 -28.94
N ASP A 122 -13.77 -2.37 -29.09
CA ASP A 122 -14.07 -3.00 -30.38
C ASP A 122 -15.22 -2.29 -31.08
N ASP A 123 -16.33 -2.07 -30.39
CA ASP A 123 -17.49 -1.32 -30.91
C ASP A 123 -17.11 0.10 -31.39
N MET A 124 -16.24 0.80 -30.65
CA MET A 124 -15.79 2.14 -31.02
C MET A 124 -14.93 2.13 -32.27
N LEU A 125 -14.02 1.17 -32.39
CA LEU A 125 -13.17 1.01 -33.58
C LEU A 125 -13.97 0.63 -34.85
N VAL A 126 -14.91 -0.31 -34.73
CA VAL A 126 -15.79 -0.67 -35.84
C VAL A 126 -16.59 0.54 -36.34
N ASN A 127 -17.15 1.34 -35.42
CA ASN A 127 -17.85 2.57 -35.77
C ASN A 127 -16.94 3.61 -36.47
N PHE A 128 -15.69 3.76 -35.99
CA PHE A 128 -14.71 4.62 -36.63
C PHE A 128 -14.41 4.16 -38.07
N LEU A 129 -14.12 2.88 -38.28
CA LEU A 129 -13.80 2.32 -39.59
C LEU A 129 -14.94 2.42 -40.59
N GLN A 130 -16.18 2.45 -40.13
CA GLN A 130 -17.35 2.65 -40.99
C GLN A 130 -17.49 4.11 -41.46
N LYS A 131 -17.03 5.08 -40.68
CA LYS A 131 -17.21 6.52 -40.95
C LYS A 131 -16.01 7.18 -41.60
N GLU A 132 -14.78 6.72 -41.25
CA GLU A 132 -13.55 7.32 -41.73
C GLU A 132 -13.15 6.74 -43.08
N GLN A 133 -12.99 7.61 -44.08
CA GLN A 133 -12.64 7.25 -45.46
C GLN A 133 -11.16 7.52 -45.80
N ASN A 134 -10.42 8.24 -44.94
CA ASN A 134 -9.01 8.54 -45.18
C ASN A 134 -8.10 7.34 -44.81
N PRO A 135 -7.48 6.68 -45.80
CA PRO A 135 -6.67 5.48 -45.58
C PRO A 135 -5.45 5.72 -44.65
N GLN A 136 -4.91 6.93 -44.66
CA GLN A 136 -3.75 7.26 -43.82
C GLN A 136 -4.16 7.36 -42.32
N GLN A 137 -5.33 7.94 -42.07
CA GLN A 137 -5.87 8.05 -40.71
C GLN A 137 -6.30 6.69 -40.15
N VAL A 138 -6.98 5.89 -40.98
CA VAL A 138 -7.34 4.51 -40.65
C VAL A 138 -6.07 3.71 -40.27
N ARG A 139 -5.04 3.74 -41.11
CA ARG A 139 -3.81 3.02 -40.87
C ARG A 139 -3.07 3.50 -39.56
N ARG A 140 -3.07 4.82 -39.33
CA ARG A 140 -2.50 5.38 -38.10
C ARG A 140 -3.21 4.84 -36.86
N VAL A 141 -4.54 4.86 -36.86
CA VAL A 141 -5.32 4.36 -35.72
C VAL A 141 -5.13 2.87 -35.54
N LEU A 142 -5.25 2.05 -36.58
CA LEU A 142 -5.00 0.60 -36.48
C LEU A 142 -3.63 0.25 -35.90
N ASN A 143 -2.58 0.98 -36.30
CA ASN A 143 -1.23 0.79 -35.77
C ASN A 143 -1.15 1.07 -34.26
N LEU A 144 -1.89 2.07 -33.73
CA LEU A 144 -1.95 2.35 -32.29
C LEU A 144 -2.55 1.18 -31.49
N PHE A 145 -3.45 0.44 -32.11
CA PHE A 145 -4.06 -0.76 -31.55
C PHE A 145 -3.29 -2.06 -31.84
N GLY A 146 -2.17 -1.96 -32.59
CA GLY A 146 -1.37 -3.13 -32.98
C GLY A 146 -2.07 -4.03 -33.99
N ILE A 147 -3.01 -3.47 -34.78
CA ILE A 147 -3.81 -4.17 -35.81
C ILE A 147 -3.14 -3.96 -37.15
N THR A 148 -2.89 -5.04 -37.88
CA THR A 148 -2.19 -5.00 -39.18
C THR A 148 -3.11 -4.92 -40.38
N GLU A 149 -4.30 -5.48 -40.28
CA GLU A 149 -5.26 -5.58 -41.35
C GLU A 149 -6.66 -5.10 -40.95
N GLN A 150 -7.26 -4.27 -41.77
CA GLN A 150 -8.59 -3.68 -41.51
C GLN A 150 -9.71 -4.73 -41.45
N ASN A 151 -9.58 -5.85 -42.15
CA ASN A 151 -10.61 -6.87 -42.24
C ASN A 151 -10.67 -7.81 -41.00
N HIS A 152 -9.68 -7.78 -40.12
CA HIS A 152 -9.55 -8.65 -38.96
C HIS A 152 -9.49 -7.91 -37.61
N VAL A 153 -10.00 -6.67 -37.58
CA VAL A 153 -9.92 -5.80 -36.38
C VAL A 153 -10.50 -6.46 -35.16
N HIS A 154 -11.69 -7.01 -35.24
CA HIS A 154 -12.37 -7.69 -34.14
C HIS A 154 -11.56 -8.89 -33.63
N GLU A 155 -11.15 -9.77 -34.55
CA GLU A 155 -10.37 -10.98 -34.21
C GLU A 155 -9.01 -10.64 -33.60
N ASP A 156 -8.36 -9.60 -34.11
CA ASP A 156 -7.04 -9.15 -33.60
C ASP A 156 -7.16 -8.52 -32.22
N ILE A 157 -8.18 -7.70 -31.96
CA ILE A 157 -8.45 -7.12 -30.63
C ILE A 157 -8.73 -8.22 -29.64
N GLU A 158 -9.65 -9.13 -29.95
CA GLU A 158 -10.03 -10.21 -29.07
C GLU A 158 -8.82 -11.12 -28.75
N ARG A 159 -8.10 -11.57 -29.76
CA ARG A 159 -6.92 -12.44 -29.61
C ARG A 159 -5.84 -11.78 -28.77
N ASN A 160 -5.45 -10.54 -29.10
CA ASN A 160 -4.40 -9.82 -28.37
C ASN A 160 -4.80 -9.56 -26.91
N SER A 161 -6.07 -9.29 -26.67
CA SER A 161 -6.61 -9.05 -25.34
C SER A 161 -6.63 -10.32 -24.48
N ILE A 162 -7.09 -11.43 -25.04
CA ILE A 162 -7.08 -12.74 -24.34
C ILE A 162 -5.65 -13.17 -24.04
N GLN A 163 -4.74 -13.05 -24.99
CA GLN A 163 -3.34 -13.40 -24.80
C GLN A 163 -2.71 -12.56 -23.68
N LEU A 164 -2.86 -11.23 -23.73
CA LEU A 164 -2.31 -10.33 -22.71
C LEU A 164 -2.84 -10.67 -21.31
N PHE A 165 -4.15 -10.83 -21.17
CA PHE A 165 -4.76 -11.16 -19.89
C PHE A 165 -4.23 -12.50 -19.35
N SER A 166 -4.15 -13.51 -20.22
CA SER A 166 -3.65 -14.84 -19.85
C SER A 166 -2.18 -14.82 -19.42
N GLU A 167 -1.33 -14.10 -20.13
CA GLU A 167 0.10 -13.94 -19.76
C GLU A 167 0.25 -13.22 -18.41
N CYS A 168 -0.51 -12.15 -18.19
CA CYS A 168 -0.51 -11.43 -16.92
C CYS A 168 -1.05 -12.28 -15.77
N LEU A 169 -2.11 -13.04 -15.99
CA LEU A 169 -2.68 -13.96 -15.02
C LEU A 169 -1.68 -15.07 -14.64
N GLN A 170 -1.02 -15.66 -15.63
CA GLN A 170 0.00 -16.69 -15.40
C GLN A 170 1.16 -16.13 -14.55
N LYS A 171 1.61 -14.90 -14.82
CA LYS A 171 2.65 -14.24 -14.02
C LYS A 171 2.18 -14.00 -12.58
N TYR A 172 0.95 -13.53 -12.38
CA TYR A 172 0.35 -13.35 -11.07
C TYR A 172 0.29 -14.66 -10.28
N GLU A 173 -0.23 -15.74 -10.89
CA GLU A 173 -0.33 -17.05 -10.27
C GLU A 173 1.05 -17.64 -9.92
N ASN A 174 2.04 -17.48 -10.81
CA ASN A 174 3.41 -17.87 -10.55
C ASN A 174 4.01 -17.12 -9.35
N ASN A 175 3.83 -15.81 -9.29
CA ASN A 175 4.31 -15.01 -8.16
C ASN A 175 3.63 -15.44 -6.85
N LYS A 176 2.32 -15.65 -6.87
CA LYS A 176 1.55 -16.12 -5.71
C LYS A 176 1.99 -17.51 -5.25
N LYS A 177 2.27 -18.42 -6.18
CA LYS A 177 2.72 -19.79 -5.89
C LYS A 177 4.16 -19.81 -5.38
N ASN A 178 5.07 -19.13 -6.05
CA ASN A 178 6.51 -19.21 -5.79
C ASN A 178 7.01 -18.20 -4.76
N ARG A 179 6.29 -17.09 -4.55
CA ARG A 179 6.62 -16.03 -3.59
C ARG A 179 8.11 -15.65 -3.59
N PRO A 180 8.68 -15.22 -4.73
CA PRO A 180 10.12 -15.07 -4.86
C PRO A 180 10.66 -13.94 -4.00
N ILE A 181 11.80 -14.14 -3.33
CA ILE A 181 12.46 -13.11 -2.50
C ILE A 181 12.85 -11.88 -3.33
N SER A 182 13.14 -12.05 -4.62
CA SER A 182 13.42 -10.94 -5.54
C SER A 182 12.26 -9.94 -5.61
N TYR A 183 11.03 -10.43 -5.54
CA TYR A 183 9.85 -9.57 -5.53
C TYR A 183 9.75 -8.74 -4.24
N LEU A 184 10.05 -9.32 -3.07
CA LEU A 184 10.12 -8.57 -1.81
C LEU A 184 11.14 -7.44 -1.89
N LYS A 185 12.34 -7.74 -2.40
CA LYS A 185 13.43 -6.77 -2.57
C LYS A 185 13.01 -5.61 -3.48
N GLU A 186 12.38 -5.93 -4.62
CA GLU A 186 11.87 -4.94 -5.56
C GLU A 186 10.76 -4.07 -4.93
N LYS A 187 9.84 -4.69 -4.20
CA LYS A 187 8.75 -3.96 -3.53
C LYS A 187 9.27 -3.04 -2.42
N ILE A 188 10.18 -3.50 -1.58
CA ILE A 188 10.79 -2.64 -0.56
C ILE A 188 11.50 -1.46 -1.22
N ALA A 189 12.31 -1.69 -2.25
CA ALA A 189 13.01 -0.63 -2.97
C ALA A 189 12.05 0.38 -3.61
N SER A 190 10.95 -0.08 -4.22
CA SER A 190 9.99 0.79 -4.91
C SER A 190 9.06 1.53 -3.96
N VAL A 191 8.49 0.84 -2.97
CA VAL A 191 7.51 1.41 -2.03
C VAL A 191 8.19 2.37 -1.06
N TYR A 192 9.27 1.93 -0.40
CA TYR A 192 9.97 2.75 0.60
C TYR A 192 11.09 3.60 0.01
N ARG A 193 11.35 3.46 -1.30
CA ARG A 193 12.40 4.20 -2.02
C ARG A 193 13.77 4.07 -1.37
N GLU A 194 14.05 2.86 -0.86
CA GLU A 194 15.34 2.57 -0.23
C GLU A 194 16.44 2.51 -1.29
N LYS A 195 17.42 3.42 -1.18
CA LYS A 195 18.47 3.59 -2.18
C LYS A 195 19.71 2.76 -1.89
N ASP A 196 19.92 2.42 -0.62
CA ASP A 196 21.13 1.74 -0.17
C ASP A 196 21.06 0.21 -0.42
N GLY A 197 19.92 -0.21 -0.98
CA GLY A 197 19.69 -1.61 -1.36
C GLY A 197 19.27 -2.50 -0.18
N PHE A 198 18.88 -3.71 -0.53
CA PHE A 198 18.46 -4.72 0.45
C PHE A 198 19.71 -5.29 1.15
N PRO A 199 19.72 -5.40 2.51
CA PRO A 199 20.86 -5.94 3.25
C PRO A 199 21.26 -7.33 2.73
N ALA A 200 22.57 -7.55 2.52
CA ALA A 200 23.08 -8.81 2.02
C ALA A 200 22.86 -9.96 3.01
N SER A 201 22.97 -9.68 4.32
CA SER A 201 22.74 -10.61 5.39
C SER A 201 21.61 -10.10 6.26
N ILE A 202 20.41 -10.62 6.02
CA ILE A 202 19.20 -10.34 6.78
C ILE A 202 18.35 -11.61 6.87
N SER A 203 17.82 -11.90 8.04
CA SER A 203 16.88 -13.00 8.23
C SER A 203 15.72 -12.59 9.12
N PHE A 204 14.58 -13.23 8.92
CA PHE A 204 13.38 -13.04 9.75
C PHE A 204 12.66 -14.36 9.91
N LYS A 205 12.47 -14.76 11.16
CA LYS A 205 11.82 -16.03 11.53
C LYS A 205 10.58 -15.78 12.36
N GLU A 206 9.60 -16.66 12.19
CA GLU A 206 8.43 -16.80 13.03
C GLU A 206 8.41 -18.22 13.59
N ASP A 207 8.45 -18.38 14.93
CA ASP A 207 8.48 -19.67 15.62
C ASP A 207 9.52 -20.67 15.03
N GLU A 208 10.76 -20.21 14.85
CA GLU A 208 11.91 -20.92 14.27
C GLU A 208 11.80 -21.20 12.75
N VAL A 209 10.72 -20.79 12.08
CA VAL A 209 10.56 -20.92 10.62
C VAL A 209 11.15 -19.70 9.92
N GLU A 210 12.17 -19.92 9.08
CA GLU A 210 12.76 -18.84 8.27
C GLU A 210 11.79 -18.37 7.18
N LEU A 211 11.51 -17.07 7.15
CA LEU A 211 10.57 -16.46 6.21
C LEU A 211 11.25 -15.83 4.99
N LEU A 212 12.54 -15.43 5.13
CA LEU A 212 13.31 -14.78 4.08
C LEU A 212 14.24 -15.75 3.35
N VAL A 213 13.64 -16.75 2.73
CA VAL A 213 14.33 -17.72 1.87
C VAL A 213 13.96 -17.49 0.40
N ASP A 214 14.53 -18.22 -0.55
CA ASP A 214 14.26 -18.08 -1.97
C ASP A 214 12.77 -18.05 -2.29
N ARG A 215 12.00 -18.89 -1.61
CA ARG A 215 10.54 -18.87 -1.57
C ARG A 215 10.09 -18.29 -0.23
N LEU A 216 9.65 -17.05 -0.23
CA LEU A 216 9.20 -16.35 0.98
C LEU A 216 8.14 -17.14 1.75
N GLY A 217 8.37 -17.29 3.06
CA GLY A 217 7.38 -17.82 3.98
C GLY A 217 6.15 -16.91 4.08
N LYS A 218 5.05 -17.47 4.59
CA LYS A 218 3.89 -16.67 5.00
C LYS A 218 4.06 -16.33 6.47
N ILE A 219 3.84 -15.07 6.80
CA ILE A 219 3.69 -14.66 8.18
C ILE A 219 2.25 -14.99 8.62
N TYR A 220 2.09 -15.65 9.75
CA TYR A 220 0.79 -16.19 10.18
C TYR A 220 0.17 -15.39 11.32
N SER A 221 0.97 -14.91 12.25
CA SER A 221 0.48 -14.26 13.45
C SER A 221 0.46 -12.73 13.36
N LEU A 222 1.19 -12.13 12.41
CA LEU A 222 1.12 -10.70 12.14
C LEU A 222 0.39 -10.44 10.83
N ASN A 223 -0.59 -9.56 10.88
CA ASN A 223 -1.34 -9.14 9.70
C ASN A 223 -1.11 -7.66 9.34
N ASN A 224 -0.40 -6.92 10.19
CA ASN A 224 -0.13 -5.50 10.04
C ASN A 224 1.15 -5.10 10.78
N ALA A 225 1.82 -4.05 10.28
CA ALA A 225 2.88 -3.36 10.98
C ALA A 225 2.60 -1.85 11.00
N ILE A 226 2.97 -1.21 12.11
CA ILE A 226 2.83 0.23 12.31
C ILE A 226 4.15 0.78 12.82
N TYR A 227 4.65 1.82 12.19
CA TYR A 227 5.86 2.52 12.59
C TYR A 227 5.51 3.95 13.00
N ILE A 228 5.80 4.28 14.25
CA ILE A 228 5.70 5.64 14.79
C ILE A 228 7.12 6.16 14.94
N GLY A 229 7.56 6.97 13.98
CA GLY A 229 8.88 7.62 14.00
C GLY A 229 8.89 8.88 14.85
N THR A 230 10.09 9.41 15.09
CA THR A 230 10.28 10.65 15.83
C THR A 230 9.59 11.82 15.13
N PRO A 231 8.66 12.53 15.77
CA PRO A 231 7.88 13.60 15.13
C PRO A 231 8.68 14.82 14.70
N ALA A 232 9.90 14.99 15.23
CA ALA A 232 10.72 16.19 15.04
C ALA A 232 11.66 16.16 13.82
N ALA A 233 11.86 15.03 13.17
CA ALA A 233 12.72 14.95 12.01
C ALA A 233 12.00 15.47 10.78
N ILE A 234 12.31 16.68 10.35
CA ILE A 234 12.12 17.09 8.95
C ILE A 234 13.05 16.16 8.14
N SER A 235 12.56 14.99 7.82
CA SER A 235 13.35 14.04 7.07
C SER A 235 13.34 14.42 5.59
N LEU A 236 14.52 14.59 5.03
CA LEU A 236 14.72 14.74 3.60
C LEU A 236 14.65 13.38 2.88
N ARG A 237 14.55 12.27 3.62
CA ARG A 237 14.44 10.92 3.04
C ARG A 237 13.03 10.68 2.54
N GLN A 238 12.92 10.17 1.33
CA GLN A 238 11.62 9.82 0.74
C GLN A 238 10.95 8.65 1.46
N SER A 239 11.74 7.72 2.04
CA SER A 239 11.26 6.62 2.86
C SER A 239 10.43 7.10 4.06
N ASP A 240 10.88 8.16 4.73
CA ASP A 240 10.16 8.69 5.90
C ASP A 240 8.82 9.30 5.51
N ARG A 241 8.71 9.89 4.32
CA ARG A 241 7.42 10.37 3.79
C ARG A 241 6.43 9.23 3.58
N VAL A 242 6.89 8.08 3.08
CA VAL A 242 6.02 6.90 2.89
C VAL A 242 5.54 6.37 4.24
N LEU A 243 6.43 6.28 5.24
CA LEU A 243 6.08 5.87 6.61
C LEU A 243 5.05 6.82 7.22
N MET A 244 5.28 8.13 7.11
CA MET A 244 4.35 9.15 7.62
C MET A 244 3.00 9.11 6.91
N THR A 245 2.97 8.92 5.59
CA THR A 245 1.73 8.80 4.82
C THR A 245 0.94 7.55 5.21
N SER A 246 1.64 6.41 5.41
CA SER A 246 1.02 5.17 5.89
C SER A 246 0.42 5.33 7.29
N LEU A 247 1.16 5.98 8.21
CA LEU A 247 0.66 6.27 9.55
C LEU A 247 -0.53 7.23 9.52
N ALA A 248 -0.44 8.33 8.78
CA ALA A 248 -1.50 9.31 8.63
C ALA A 248 -2.80 8.68 8.10
N HIS A 249 -2.70 7.83 7.08
CA HIS A 249 -3.85 7.08 6.57
C HIS A 249 -4.52 6.23 7.66
N LYS A 250 -3.74 5.47 8.44
CA LYS A 250 -4.26 4.59 9.50
C LYS A 250 -4.87 5.38 10.67
N VAL A 251 -4.33 6.56 10.96
CA VAL A 251 -4.82 7.45 12.02
C VAL A 251 -6.17 8.08 11.66
N VAL A 252 -6.42 8.32 10.37
CA VAL A 252 -7.66 8.94 9.86
C VAL A 252 -8.73 7.91 9.52
N HIS A 253 -8.35 6.80 8.85
CA HIS A 253 -9.31 5.86 8.28
C HIS A 253 -9.52 4.61 9.13
N VAL A 254 -10.77 4.15 9.21
CA VAL A 254 -11.14 2.92 9.92
C VAL A 254 -10.69 1.69 9.13
N ASN A 255 -10.17 0.69 9.84
CA ASN A 255 -9.86 -0.63 9.31
C ASN A 255 -11.10 -1.53 9.41
N GLU A 256 -11.83 -1.69 8.32
CA GLU A 256 -13.02 -2.54 8.27
C GLU A 256 -12.77 -4.03 8.63
N LYS A 257 -11.51 -4.47 8.55
CA LYS A 257 -11.08 -5.84 8.87
C LYS A 257 -10.43 -5.96 10.25
N GLY A 258 -10.38 -4.88 11.00
CA GLY A 258 -9.76 -4.86 12.33
C GLY A 258 -10.53 -5.73 13.31
N SER A 259 -9.82 -6.54 14.08
CA SER A 259 -10.36 -7.28 15.23
C SER A 259 -10.32 -6.40 16.48
N GLU A 260 -11.27 -6.63 17.39
CA GLU A 260 -11.22 -5.96 18.68
C GLU A 260 -10.04 -6.46 19.53
N ILE A 261 -9.44 -5.54 20.27
CA ILE A 261 -8.36 -5.84 21.22
C ILE A 261 -8.97 -6.18 22.57
N THR A 262 -8.49 -7.21 23.22
CA THR A 262 -8.84 -7.51 24.61
C THR A 262 -8.45 -6.34 25.52
N GLY A 263 -9.38 -5.84 26.33
CA GLY A 263 -9.14 -4.67 27.20
C GLY A 263 -9.13 -3.32 26.45
N LYS A 264 -9.66 -3.24 25.23
CA LYS A 264 -9.73 -2.01 24.42
C LYS A 264 -10.24 -0.80 25.21
N GLN A 265 -11.33 -0.96 25.95
CA GLN A 265 -11.97 0.12 26.70
C GLN A 265 -11.08 0.65 27.84
N GLU A 266 -10.39 -0.22 28.55
CA GLU A 266 -9.47 0.16 29.64
C GLU A 266 -8.26 0.91 29.09
N LEU A 267 -7.71 0.44 27.95
CA LEU A 267 -6.59 1.09 27.29
C LEU A 267 -6.98 2.48 26.76
N LEU A 268 -8.10 2.59 26.08
CA LEU A 268 -8.64 3.87 25.61
C LEU A 268 -8.88 4.84 26.77
N HIS A 269 -9.47 4.36 27.88
CA HIS A 269 -9.66 5.17 29.08
C HIS A 269 -8.35 5.70 29.64
N SER A 270 -7.32 4.84 29.73
CA SER A 270 -5.99 5.21 30.24
C SER A 270 -5.33 6.27 29.35
N ILE A 271 -5.37 6.10 28.03
CA ILE A 271 -4.80 7.08 27.07
C ILE A 271 -5.58 8.41 27.13
N ASN A 272 -6.91 8.37 27.15
CA ASN A 272 -7.73 9.58 27.24
C ASN A 272 -7.47 10.37 28.53
N LYS A 273 -7.24 9.68 29.64
CA LYS A 273 -6.85 10.32 30.90
C LYS A 273 -5.48 11.02 30.80
N MET A 274 -4.52 10.47 30.03
CA MET A 274 -3.22 11.11 29.81
C MET A 274 -3.33 12.32 28.89
N ILE A 275 -4.20 12.25 27.88
CA ILE A 275 -4.40 13.32 26.88
C ILE A 275 -5.14 14.51 27.51
N ASP A 276 -5.95 14.31 28.53
CA ASP A 276 -6.77 15.34 29.21
C ASP A 276 -7.64 16.16 28.25
N GLY A 277 -8.31 15.45 27.32
CA GLY A 277 -9.16 16.03 26.30
C GLY A 277 -9.75 14.95 25.39
N SER A 278 -10.22 15.34 24.23
CA SER A 278 -10.75 14.43 23.22
C SER A 278 -10.23 14.75 21.82
N ILE A 279 -10.19 13.73 20.97
CA ILE A 279 -9.87 13.89 19.55
C ILE A 279 -11.17 13.86 18.76
N VAL A 280 -11.42 14.88 17.97
CA VAL A 280 -12.61 15.00 17.12
C VAL A 280 -12.22 15.15 15.66
N GLU A 281 -13.03 14.59 14.79
CA GLU A 281 -12.90 14.75 13.35
C GLU A 281 -13.69 15.99 12.91
N LYS A 282 -13.07 16.87 12.15
CA LYS A 282 -13.74 17.98 11.48
C LYS A 282 -13.66 17.78 9.98
N GLU A 283 -14.81 17.66 9.34
CA GLU A 283 -14.89 17.61 7.88
C GLU A 283 -14.63 19.01 7.31
N ASN A 284 -13.58 19.15 6.51
CA ASN A 284 -13.34 20.26 5.63
C ASN A 284 -13.59 19.82 4.18
N PHE A 285 -13.84 20.77 3.27
CA PHE A 285 -14.31 20.54 1.90
C PHE A 285 -13.54 19.47 1.10
N ASP A 286 -12.31 19.11 1.47
CA ASP A 286 -11.46 18.13 0.76
C ASP A 286 -10.67 17.17 1.68
N ALA A 287 -10.79 17.28 3.00
CA ALA A 287 -10.03 16.44 3.94
C ALA A 287 -10.68 16.34 5.32
N VAL A 288 -10.36 15.26 6.02
CA VAL A 288 -10.71 15.10 7.45
C VAL A 288 -9.55 15.67 8.28
N ASP A 289 -9.81 16.74 9.00
CA ASP A 289 -8.87 17.29 9.98
C ASP A 289 -9.10 16.66 11.35
N LEU A 290 -8.05 16.17 11.98
CA LEU A 290 -8.09 15.73 13.36
C LEU A 290 -7.76 16.89 14.28
N VAL A 291 -8.65 17.15 15.22
CA VAL A 291 -8.55 18.30 16.15
C VAL A 291 -8.56 17.75 17.59
N TYR A 292 -7.59 18.18 18.36
CA TYR A 292 -7.59 18.00 19.81
C TYR A 292 -8.47 19.07 20.44
N HIS A 293 -9.51 18.61 21.14
CA HIS A 293 -10.40 19.44 21.95
C HIS A 293 -9.99 19.33 23.41
N SER A 294 -9.37 20.40 23.94
CA SER A 294 -8.91 20.43 25.33
C SER A 294 -10.08 20.66 26.29
N ASN A 295 -9.98 20.21 27.55
CA ASN A 295 -10.98 20.45 28.59
C ASN A 295 -11.20 21.95 28.88
N ASN A 296 -10.31 22.81 28.43
CA ASN A 296 -10.43 24.27 28.50
C ASN A 296 -11.20 24.88 27.31
N GLY A 297 -11.80 24.06 26.46
CA GLY A 297 -12.61 24.49 25.31
C GLY A 297 -11.80 25.02 24.12
N LYS A 298 -10.50 24.73 24.03
CA LYS A 298 -9.65 25.11 22.89
C LYS A 298 -9.53 23.97 21.90
N ASP A 299 -9.69 24.30 20.63
CA ASP A 299 -9.46 23.41 19.53
C ASP A 299 -8.07 23.64 18.95
N ILE A 300 -7.26 22.58 18.88
CA ILE A 300 -5.89 22.64 18.38
C ILE A 300 -5.74 21.52 17.33
N ARG A 301 -5.27 21.84 16.13
CA ARG A 301 -5.00 20.81 15.11
C ARG A 301 -3.90 19.86 15.61
N ILE A 302 -3.97 18.60 15.21
CA ILE A 302 -2.99 17.59 15.67
C ILE A 302 -1.57 17.95 15.24
N GLU A 303 -1.41 18.61 14.09
CA GLU A 303 -0.10 19.09 13.65
C GLU A 303 0.51 20.13 14.62
N ASP A 304 -0.33 20.90 15.29
CA ASP A 304 0.06 22.02 16.15
C ASP A 304 0.17 21.66 17.64
N ILE A 305 -0.22 20.44 18.05
CA ILE A 305 -0.05 19.99 19.44
C ILE A 305 1.41 19.71 19.77
N ALA A 306 1.72 19.71 21.05
CA ALA A 306 3.06 19.41 21.55
C ALA A 306 3.54 18.04 21.05
N SER A 307 4.80 17.97 20.61
CA SER A 307 5.39 16.77 20.00
C SER A 307 5.26 15.51 20.88
N GLY A 308 5.38 15.63 22.19
CA GLY A 308 5.21 14.52 23.13
C GLY A 308 3.79 13.96 23.22
N PHE A 309 2.76 14.73 22.84
CA PHE A 309 1.39 14.24 22.79
C PHE A 309 1.05 13.46 21.52
N LYS A 310 1.74 13.74 20.41
CA LYS A 310 1.43 13.12 19.12
C LYS A 310 1.43 11.60 19.15
N PRO A 311 2.42 10.91 19.73
CA PRO A 311 2.39 9.44 19.82
C PRO A 311 1.17 8.89 20.57
N LEU A 312 0.74 9.56 21.65
CA LEU A 312 -0.45 9.15 22.41
C LEU A 312 -1.72 9.30 21.59
N VAL A 313 -1.85 10.42 20.87
CA VAL A 313 -2.97 10.65 19.95
C VAL A 313 -2.98 9.65 18.81
N TYR A 314 -1.82 9.34 18.23
CA TYR A 314 -1.73 8.33 17.18
C TYR A 314 -2.12 6.94 17.71
N MET A 315 -1.65 6.53 18.88
CA MET A 315 -2.04 5.27 19.51
C MET A 315 -3.54 5.21 19.76
N LEU A 316 -4.13 6.28 20.32
CA LEU A 316 -5.59 6.38 20.54
C LEU A 316 -6.35 6.12 19.23
N ARG A 317 -6.02 6.85 18.18
CA ARG A 317 -6.70 6.73 16.89
C ARG A 317 -6.48 5.37 16.23
N LEU A 318 -5.29 4.80 16.32
CA LEU A 318 -4.99 3.47 15.77
C LEU A 318 -5.81 2.37 16.47
N ILE A 319 -6.06 2.52 17.79
CA ILE A 319 -6.91 1.61 18.55
C ILE A 319 -8.38 1.80 18.17
N GLU A 320 -8.87 3.05 18.16
CA GLU A 320 -10.24 3.39 17.79
C GLU A 320 -10.57 2.89 16.39
N ASN A 321 -9.70 3.15 15.44
CA ASN A 321 -9.84 2.78 14.04
C ASN A 321 -9.57 1.29 13.74
N GLY A 322 -9.22 0.48 14.75
CA GLY A 322 -9.02 -0.97 14.59
C GLY A 322 -7.74 -1.35 13.83
N TRP A 323 -6.76 -0.46 13.72
CA TRP A 323 -5.46 -0.77 13.12
C TRP A 323 -4.47 -1.40 14.09
N LEU A 324 -4.55 -1.04 15.37
CA LEU A 324 -3.75 -1.68 16.40
C LEU A 324 -4.57 -2.85 16.99
N THR A 325 -4.08 -4.06 16.76
CA THR A 325 -4.71 -5.33 17.17
C THR A 325 -3.66 -6.24 17.81
N GLU A 326 -4.05 -7.36 18.39
CA GLU A 326 -3.12 -8.37 18.92
C GLU A 326 -2.16 -8.95 17.85
N ASN A 327 -2.52 -8.81 16.58
CA ASN A 327 -1.75 -9.30 15.43
C ASN A 327 -1.01 -8.15 14.71
N THR A 328 -0.74 -7.05 15.40
CA THR A 328 -0.03 -5.88 14.85
C THR A 328 1.36 -5.75 15.48
N LEU A 329 2.39 -5.68 14.65
CA LEU A 329 3.70 -5.22 15.08
C LEU A 329 3.66 -3.69 15.21
N LEU A 330 3.78 -3.17 16.42
CA LEU A 330 3.91 -1.75 16.68
C LEU A 330 5.37 -1.41 17.01
N GLU A 331 5.95 -0.54 16.22
CA GLU A 331 7.29 -0.02 16.42
C GLU A 331 7.25 1.47 16.72
N ILE A 332 7.89 1.88 17.81
CA ILE A 332 7.98 3.27 18.24
C ILE A 332 9.46 3.63 18.33
N ASP A 333 9.90 4.55 17.49
CA ASP A 333 11.29 5.04 17.49
C ASP A 333 11.41 6.25 18.41
N GLU A 334 12.38 6.21 19.33
CA GLU A 334 12.64 7.23 20.33
C GLU A 334 11.38 7.64 21.15
N PRO A 335 10.69 6.68 21.79
CA PRO A 335 9.45 6.95 22.52
C PRO A 335 9.63 7.98 23.65
N GLU A 336 10.85 8.10 24.18
CA GLU A 336 11.20 9.06 25.22
C GLU A 336 11.34 10.50 24.70
N THR A 337 11.49 10.70 23.40
CA THR A 337 11.73 12.01 22.81
C THR A 337 10.53 12.90 22.97
N ASN A 338 10.72 14.04 23.64
CA ASN A 338 9.68 15.04 23.90
C ASN A 338 8.55 14.59 24.87
N LEU A 339 8.63 13.43 25.50
CA LEU A 339 7.69 13.07 26.56
C LEU A 339 7.95 13.87 27.83
N HIS A 340 6.88 14.20 28.55
CA HIS A 340 7.03 14.77 29.89
C HIS A 340 7.69 13.74 30.81
N PRO A 341 8.67 14.12 31.69
CA PRO A 341 9.37 13.17 32.54
C PRO A 341 8.48 12.23 33.35
N GLN A 342 7.27 12.66 33.71
CA GLN A 342 6.27 11.83 34.41
C GLN A 342 5.68 10.70 33.56
N TRP A 343 5.89 10.72 32.26
CA TRP A 343 5.37 9.69 31.33
C TRP A 343 6.47 8.72 30.85
N VAL A 344 7.70 8.96 31.28
CA VAL A 344 8.87 8.11 30.94
C VAL A 344 9.08 7.01 31.99
N VAL A 345 8.29 6.98 33.06
CA VAL A 345 8.40 6.04 34.20
C VAL A 345 7.44 4.89 34.06
#